data_81ba8c76593a88509063fb5482f433e3
#
_entry.id   81ba8c76593a88509063fb5482f433e3
#
_cell.length_a   1.000
_cell.length_b   1.000
_cell.length_c   1.000
_cell.angle_alpha   90.00
_cell.angle_beta   90.00
_cell.angle_gamma   90.00
#
_symmetry.space_group_name_H-M   'P 1'
#
loop_
_entity.id
_entity.type
_entity.pdbx_description
1 polymer ?
#
loop_
_entity_poly.entity_id
_entity_poly.type
_entity_poly.pdbx_seq_one_letter_code
_entity_poly.pdbx_strand_id
1 'polypeptide(L)'
;MLQGIGDGTQPLLSFYHGGQGHSELRWLYQKAFFLSLTVAVFLCVSCFLFAPALTALFGISSDLFMLTETALLITALSFPFIAITRLTSAFFYATGKNRNATFLVYLEPCCLLPLFLISFSSSFGLSGIWAAYPAAQIVLCVCALVLKSPNLETVLEKTATETKVHMN
;
A
#
# COMPACT_ATOMS: atom_id res chain seq x y z
N MET A 1 0.56 10.05 -5.97
CA MET A 1 -0.31 10.47 -4.86
C MET A 1 -0.24 9.53 -3.66
N LEU A 2 -0.59 8.24 -3.78
CA LEU A 2 -0.58 7.30 -2.64
C LEU A 2 0.80 7.15 -1.98
N GLN A 3 1.87 7.12 -2.75
CA GLN A 3 3.24 7.11 -2.24
C GLN A 3 3.56 8.40 -1.47
N GLY A 4 3.13 9.57 -1.98
CA GLY A 4 3.35 10.85 -1.32
C GLY A 4 2.71 10.96 0.07
N ILE A 5 1.58 10.29 0.32
CA ILE A 5 1.00 10.23 1.67
C ILE A 5 1.90 9.43 2.61
N GLY A 6 2.43 8.28 2.16
CA GLY A 6 3.39 7.49 2.91
C GLY A 6 4.67 8.27 3.22
N ASP A 7 5.27 8.85 2.20
CA ASP A 7 6.53 9.61 2.32
C ASP A 7 6.36 10.86 3.18
N GLY A 8 5.23 11.58 3.05
CA GLY A 8 4.92 12.76 3.87
C GLY A 8 4.59 12.42 5.33
N THR A 9 4.07 11.23 5.60
CA THR A 9 3.76 10.78 6.97
C THR A 9 5.00 10.22 7.68
N GLN A 10 5.97 9.70 6.95
CA GLN A 10 7.17 9.07 7.49
C GLN A 10 7.98 9.96 8.46
N PRO A 11 8.32 11.24 8.16
CA PRO A 11 9.06 12.08 9.08
C PRO A 11 8.29 12.38 10.37
N LEU A 12 6.95 12.55 10.29
CA LEU A 12 6.11 12.74 11.46
C LEU A 12 6.08 11.49 12.36
N LEU A 13 5.95 10.31 11.76
CA LEU A 13 6.02 9.04 12.49
C LEU A 13 7.38 8.85 13.16
N SER A 14 8.48 9.21 12.49
CA SER A 14 9.84 9.14 13.04
C SER A 14 10.02 10.10 14.22
N PHE A 15 9.46 11.30 14.14
CA PHE A 15 9.51 12.29 15.21
C PHE A 15 8.82 11.79 16.48
N TYR A 16 7.58 11.29 16.38
CA TYR A 16 6.84 10.76 17.52
C TYR A 16 7.46 9.46 18.07
N HIS A 17 8.02 8.62 17.19
CA HIS A 17 8.74 7.43 17.63
C HIS A 17 9.99 7.75 18.44
N GLY A 18 10.78 8.75 18.02
CA GLY A 18 11.98 9.22 18.73
C GLY A 18 11.68 9.96 20.04
N GLY A 19 10.54 10.67 20.09
CA GLY A 19 10.06 11.39 21.29
C GLY A 19 9.29 10.53 22.29
N GLN A 20 9.26 9.20 22.14
CA GLN A 20 8.52 8.26 23.00
C GLN A 20 7.00 8.54 23.10
N GLY A 21 6.45 9.29 22.15
CA GLY A 21 5.00 9.59 22.03
C GLY A 21 4.25 8.41 21.36
N HIS A 22 4.14 7.26 22.01
CA HIS A 22 3.55 6.06 21.42
C HIS A 22 2.05 6.19 21.14
N SER A 23 1.30 6.93 21.96
CA SER A 23 -0.11 7.22 21.75
C SER A 23 -0.34 8.12 20.53
N GLU A 24 0.47 9.15 20.38
CA GLU A 24 0.47 10.08 19.25
C GLU A 24 0.90 9.38 17.96
N LEU A 25 1.91 8.51 18.04
CA LEU A 25 2.37 7.68 16.91
C LEU A 25 1.23 6.81 16.37
N ARG A 26 0.50 6.13 17.27
CA ARG A 26 -0.64 5.28 16.90
C ARG A 26 -1.79 6.09 16.31
N TRP A 27 -2.13 7.20 16.94
CA TRP A 27 -3.18 8.10 16.47
C TRP A 27 -2.85 8.65 15.08
N LEU A 28 -1.62 9.13 14.88
CA LEU A 28 -1.14 9.64 13.60
C LEU A 28 -1.21 8.55 12.52
N TYR A 29 -0.71 7.34 12.83
CA TYR A 29 -0.78 6.23 11.90
C TYR A 29 -2.22 5.89 11.50
N GLN A 30 -3.15 5.86 12.44
CA GLN A 30 -4.56 5.60 12.15
C GLN A 30 -5.16 6.68 11.25
N LYS A 31 -4.88 7.95 11.52
CA LYS A 31 -5.35 9.08 10.67
C LYS A 31 -4.78 9.00 9.26
N ALA A 32 -3.48 8.73 9.13
CA ALA A 32 -2.82 8.54 7.85
C ALA A 32 -3.38 7.32 7.09
N PHE A 33 -3.72 6.24 7.81
CA PHE A 33 -4.33 5.05 7.24
C PHE A 33 -5.70 5.33 6.62
N PHE A 34 -6.58 5.99 7.38
CA PHE A 34 -7.90 6.38 6.88
C PHE A 34 -7.78 7.36 5.71
N LEU A 35 -6.89 8.34 5.79
CA LEU A 35 -6.65 9.29 4.70
C LEU A 35 -6.17 8.57 3.44
N SER A 36 -5.15 7.72 3.54
CA SER A 36 -4.61 6.94 2.43
C SER A 36 -5.68 6.06 1.78
N LEU A 37 -6.47 5.37 2.61
CA LEU A 37 -7.53 4.48 2.13
C LEU A 37 -8.64 5.28 1.43
N THR A 38 -9.06 6.41 2.02
CA THR A 38 -10.08 7.29 1.42
C THR A 38 -9.62 7.80 0.05
N VAL A 39 -8.39 8.29 -0.04
CA VAL A 39 -7.82 8.77 -1.32
C VAL A 39 -7.71 7.62 -2.33
N ALA A 40 -7.29 6.43 -1.90
CA ALA A 40 -7.18 5.27 -2.79
C ALA A 40 -8.53 4.82 -3.33
N VAL A 41 -9.55 4.76 -2.47
CA VAL A 41 -10.92 4.41 -2.88
C VAL A 41 -11.49 5.50 -3.80
N PHE A 42 -11.27 6.77 -3.49
CA PHE A 42 -11.68 7.88 -4.34
C PHE A 42 -11.05 7.79 -5.74
N LEU A 43 -9.74 7.54 -5.83
CA LEU A 43 -9.05 7.35 -7.11
C LEU A 43 -9.56 6.11 -7.85
N CYS A 44 -9.80 5.01 -7.15
CA CYS A 44 -10.35 3.80 -7.73
C CYS A 44 -11.74 4.08 -8.35
N VAL A 45 -12.65 4.67 -7.58
CA VAL A 45 -13.99 5.05 -8.04
C VAL A 45 -13.92 6.05 -9.22
N SER A 46 -13.02 7.03 -9.14
CA SER A 46 -12.80 7.98 -10.24
C SER A 46 -12.35 7.27 -11.52
N CYS A 47 -11.46 6.28 -11.43
CA CYS A 47 -11.09 5.47 -12.61
C CYS A 47 -12.29 4.72 -13.19
N PHE A 48 -13.16 4.15 -12.35
CA PHE A 48 -14.35 3.46 -12.83
C PHE A 48 -15.36 4.40 -13.49
N LEU A 49 -15.58 5.59 -12.93
CA LEU A 49 -16.54 6.56 -13.48
C LEU A 49 -16.05 7.24 -14.76
N PHE A 50 -14.75 7.50 -14.86
CA PHE A 50 -14.15 8.26 -15.94
C PHE A 50 -13.23 7.41 -16.84
N ALA A 51 -13.34 6.08 -16.81
CA ALA A 51 -12.49 5.18 -17.59
C ALA A 51 -12.47 5.53 -19.09
N PRO A 52 -13.60 5.76 -19.79
CA PRO A 52 -13.58 6.11 -21.20
C PRO A 52 -12.88 7.46 -21.45
N ALA A 53 -13.12 8.46 -20.59
CA ALA A 53 -12.51 9.79 -20.74
C ALA A 53 -11.00 9.73 -20.47
N LEU A 54 -10.57 8.98 -19.46
CA LEU A 54 -9.15 8.76 -19.16
C LEU A 54 -8.46 8.03 -20.31
N THR A 55 -9.07 6.97 -20.85
CA THR A 55 -8.53 6.23 -22.01
C THR A 55 -8.43 7.15 -23.24
N ALA A 56 -9.42 8.00 -23.49
CA ALA A 56 -9.39 8.97 -24.59
C ALA A 56 -8.24 9.99 -24.47
N LEU A 57 -7.91 10.43 -23.26
CA LEU A 57 -6.78 11.34 -23.00
C LEU A 57 -5.43 10.79 -23.44
N PHE A 58 -5.26 9.45 -23.43
CA PHE A 58 -4.03 8.81 -23.91
C PHE A 58 -3.90 8.77 -25.45
N GLY A 59 -4.90 9.25 -26.19
CA GLY A 59 -4.84 9.30 -27.66
C GLY A 59 -4.73 7.95 -28.34
N ILE A 60 -5.32 6.92 -27.74
CA ILE A 60 -5.21 5.52 -28.18
C ILE A 60 -6.14 5.30 -29.40
N SER A 61 -5.67 4.50 -30.38
CA SER A 61 -6.49 4.12 -31.55
C SER A 61 -7.75 3.35 -31.11
N SER A 62 -8.82 3.45 -31.91
CA SER A 62 -10.10 2.80 -31.68
C SER A 62 -10.00 1.31 -31.39
N ASP A 63 -9.06 0.63 -32.05
CA ASP A 63 -8.87 -0.82 -31.93
C ASP A 63 -8.34 -1.26 -30.55
N LEU A 64 -7.58 -0.39 -29.88
CA LEU A 64 -6.98 -0.65 -28.58
C LEU A 64 -7.76 -0.01 -27.42
N PHE A 65 -8.80 0.78 -27.73
CA PHE A 65 -9.52 1.53 -26.71
C PHE A 65 -10.15 0.65 -25.63
N MET A 66 -10.93 -0.36 -26.01
CA MET A 66 -11.57 -1.29 -25.07
C MET A 66 -10.56 -2.11 -24.27
N LEU A 67 -9.44 -2.47 -24.89
CA LEU A 67 -8.36 -3.19 -24.21
C LEU A 67 -7.72 -2.34 -23.12
N THR A 68 -7.42 -1.09 -23.42
CA THR A 68 -6.81 -0.14 -22.47
C THR A 68 -7.77 0.23 -21.35
N GLU A 69 -9.04 0.44 -21.66
CA GLU A 69 -10.08 0.69 -20.65
C GLU A 69 -10.17 -0.48 -19.67
N THR A 70 -10.25 -1.70 -20.18
CA THR A 70 -10.28 -2.92 -19.34
C THR A 70 -9.01 -3.04 -18.48
N ALA A 71 -7.84 -2.79 -19.05
CA ALA A 71 -6.58 -2.78 -18.32
C ALA A 71 -6.55 -1.75 -17.20
N LEU A 72 -7.06 -0.53 -17.47
CA LEU A 72 -7.17 0.54 -16.49
C LEU A 72 -8.07 0.15 -15.32
N LEU A 73 -9.25 -0.42 -15.60
CA LEU A 73 -10.21 -0.84 -14.58
C LEU A 73 -9.66 -1.97 -13.69
N ILE A 74 -9.05 -2.98 -14.30
CA ILE A 74 -8.42 -4.08 -13.56
C ILE A 74 -7.30 -3.54 -12.66
N THR A 75 -6.45 -2.66 -13.18
CA THR A 75 -5.33 -2.10 -12.42
C THR A 75 -5.81 -1.17 -11.29
N ALA A 76 -6.90 -0.43 -11.49
CA ALA A 76 -7.46 0.46 -10.47
C ALA A 76 -7.90 -0.28 -9.20
N LEU A 77 -8.29 -1.57 -9.30
CA LEU A 77 -8.61 -2.40 -8.14
C LEU A 77 -7.43 -2.58 -7.16
N SER A 78 -6.20 -2.36 -7.63
CA SER A 78 -5.01 -2.45 -6.77
C SER A 78 -4.82 -1.25 -5.85
N PHE A 79 -5.44 -0.09 -6.08
CA PHE A 79 -5.18 1.16 -5.35
C PHE A 79 -5.36 1.05 -3.83
N PRO A 80 -6.43 0.45 -3.28
CA PRO A 80 -6.57 0.28 -1.84
C PRO A 80 -5.44 -0.55 -1.22
N PHE A 81 -5.01 -1.62 -1.90
CA PHE A 81 -3.93 -2.49 -1.44
C PHE A 81 -2.57 -1.78 -1.46
N ILE A 82 -2.31 -0.98 -2.52
CA ILE A 82 -1.12 -0.14 -2.62
C ILE A 82 -1.08 0.86 -1.46
N ALA A 83 -2.18 1.53 -1.14
CA ALA A 83 -2.26 2.50 -0.05
C ALA A 83 -1.85 1.88 1.29
N ILE A 84 -2.39 0.70 1.60
CA ILE A 84 -2.08 -0.04 2.83
C ILE A 84 -0.59 -0.42 2.88
N THR A 85 -0.08 -0.97 1.79
CA THR A 85 1.31 -1.44 1.72
C THR A 85 2.30 -0.29 1.84
N ARG A 86 2.09 0.81 1.11
CA ARG A 86 2.99 1.99 1.14
C ARG A 86 3.03 2.63 2.52
N LEU A 87 1.87 2.81 3.16
CA LEU A 87 1.82 3.36 4.51
C LEU A 87 2.46 2.42 5.55
N THR A 88 2.27 1.10 5.41
CA THR A 88 2.90 0.12 6.31
C THR A 88 4.42 0.12 6.14
N SER A 89 4.93 0.23 4.90
CA SER A 89 6.36 0.38 4.64
C SER A 89 6.92 1.66 5.25
N ALA A 90 6.22 2.80 5.11
CA ALA A 90 6.60 4.06 5.74
C ALA A 90 6.65 3.96 7.28
N PHE A 91 5.70 3.25 7.88
CA PHE A 91 5.70 2.96 9.31
C PHE A 91 6.93 2.14 9.74
N PHE A 92 7.31 1.12 8.99
CA PHE A 92 8.51 0.33 9.30
C PHE A 92 9.79 1.14 9.17
N TYR A 93 9.91 2.00 8.15
CA TYR A 93 11.04 2.93 8.05
C TYR A 93 11.09 3.90 9.22
N ALA A 94 9.96 4.48 9.60
CA ALA A 94 9.86 5.44 10.70
C ALA A 94 10.19 4.83 12.07
N THR A 95 9.90 3.54 12.26
CA THR A 95 10.15 2.81 13.53
C THR A 95 11.50 2.07 13.55
N GLY A 96 12.39 2.33 12.58
CA GLY A 96 13.72 1.73 12.51
C GLY A 96 13.73 0.26 12.08
N LYS A 97 12.58 -0.31 11.67
CA LYS A 97 12.48 -1.70 11.20
C LYS A 97 12.79 -1.81 9.70
N ASN A 98 13.94 -1.28 9.31
CA ASN A 98 14.34 -1.13 7.92
C ASN A 98 14.35 -2.45 7.13
N ARG A 99 14.68 -3.58 7.78
CA ARG A 99 14.65 -4.90 7.13
C ARG A 99 13.26 -5.28 6.62
N ASN A 100 12.22 -5.06 7.43
CA ASN A 100 10.84 -5.36 7.05
C ASN A 100 10.34 -4.40 5.96
N ALA A 101 10.70 -3.13 6.05
CA ALA A 101 10.38 -2.13 5.03
C ALA A 101 11.04 -2.48 3.70
N THR A 102 12.34 -2.74 3.71
CA THR A 102 13.11 -3.13 2.52
C THR A 102 12.58 -4.42 1.91
N PHE A 103 12.26 -5.43 2.74
CA PHE A 103 11.67 -6.67 2.26
C PHE A 103 10.36 -6.42 1.50
N LEU A 104 9.44 -5.62 2.04
CA LEU A 104 8.16 -5.30 1.36
C LEU A 104 8.38 -4.55 0.04
N VAL A 105 9.33 -3.61 0.00
CA VAL A 105 9.60 -2.80 -1.19
C VAL A 105 10.19 -3.64 -2.32
N TYR A 106 11.08 -4.58 -2.01
CA TYR A 106 11.71 -5.42 -3.03
C TYR A 106 10.93 -6.69 -3.36
N LEU A 107 10.07 -7.18 -2.46
CA LEU A 107 9.26 -8.38 -2.68
C LEU A 107 8.35 -8.23 -3.91
N GLU A 108 7.77 -7.05 -4.10
CA GLU A 108 6.88 -6.76 -5.22
C GLU A 108 7.60 -6.91 -6.58
N PRO A 109 8.63 -6.08 -6.90
CA PRO A 109 9.24 -6.10 -8.24
C PRO A 109 10.12 -7.33 -8.51
N CYS A 110 10.74 -7.90 -7.47
CA CYS A 110 11.69 -9.00 -7.66
C CYS A 110 11.04 -10.39 -7.65
N CYS A 111 9.95 -10.57 -6.90
CA CYS A 111 9.36 -11.89 -6.71
C CYS A 111 7.90 -11.94 -7.16
N LEU A 112 7.01 -11.11 -6.57
CA LEU A 112 5.58 -11.24 -6.79
C LEU A 112 5.18 -10.89 -8.22
N LEU A 113 5.63 -9.75 -8.72
CA LEU A 113 5.25 -9.30 -10.05
C LEU A 113 5.71 -10.27 -11.16
N PRO A 114 6.99 -10.71 -11.22
CA PRO A 114 7.43 -11.69 -12.22
C PRO A 114 6.69 -13.03 -12.09
N LEU A 115 6.47 -13.51 -10.86
CA LEU A 115 5.77 -14.77 -10.61
C LEU A 115 4.33 -14.74 -11.15
N PHE A 116 3.57 -13.69 -10.81
CA PHE A 116 2.20 -13.55 -11.27
C PHE A 116 2.12 -13.25 -12.77
N LEU A 117 3.04 -12.47 -13.32
CA LEU A 117 3.09 -12.22 -14.77
C LEU A 117 3.27 -13.53 -15.56
N ILE A 118 4.23 -14.37 -15.18
CA ILE A 118 4.48 -15.64 -15.86
C ILE A 118 3.27 -16.58 -15.69
N SER A 119 2.76 -16.72 -14.46
CA SER A 119 1.67 -17.65 -14.17
C SER A 119 0.36 -17.23 -14.84
N PHE A 120 0.00 -15.96 -14.79
CA PHE A 120 -1.27 -15.49 -15.34
C PHE A 120 -1.24 -15.31 -16.84
N SER A 121 -0.08 -14.90 -17.41
CA SER A 121 0.09 -14.81 -18.85
C SER A 121 -0.05 -16.18 -19.52
N SER A 122 0.48 -17.23 -18.92
CA SER A 122 0.36 -18.60 -19.44
C SER A 122 -1.07 -19.16 -19.36
N SER A 123 -1.86 -18.73 -18.34
CA SER A 123 -3.21 -19.26 -18.12
C SER A 123 -4.32 -18.44 -18.80
N PHE A 124 -4.19 -17.12 -18.84
CA PHE A 124 -5.23 -16.19 -19.29
C PHE A 124 -4.78 -15.26 -20.42
N GLY A 125 -3.57 -15.46 -20.97
CA GLY A 125 -3.04 -14.62 -22.04
C GLY A 125 -2.92 -13.14 -21.63
N LEU A 126 -3.34 -12.23 -22.53
CA LEU A 126 -3.19 -10.80 -22.35
C LEU A 126 -3.98 -10.25 -21.15
N SER A 127 -5.18 -10.76 -20.89
CA SER A 127 -5.99 -10.38 -19.72
C SER A 127 -5.33 -10.78 -18.41
N GLY A 128 -4.58 -11.89 -18.41
CA GLY A 128 -3.80 -12.35 -17.26
C GLY A 128 -2.67 -11.38 -16.90
N ILE A 129 -2.04 -10.75 -17.88
CA ILE A 129 -0.98 -9.75 -17.64
C ILE A 129 -1.52 -8.58 -16.83
N TRP A 130 -2.71 -8.09 -17.13
CA TRP A 130 -3.35 -7.00 -16.37
C TRP A 130 -3.77 -7.42 -14.97
N ALA A 131 -4.27 -8.65 -14.82
CA ALA A 131 -4.69 -9.19 -13.53
C ALA A 131 -3.52 -9.55 -12.59
N ALA A 132 -2.32 -9.75 -13.13
CA ALA A 132 -1.11 -10.08 -12.36
C ALA A 132 -0.76 -8.96 -11.35
N TYR A 133 -0.93 -7.69 -11.74
CA TYR A 133 -0.59 -6.56 -10.88
C TYR A 133 -1.49 -6.46 -9.63
N PRO A 134 -2.83 -6.43 -9.73
CA PRO A 134 -3.71 -6.48 -8.55
C PRO A 134 -3.47 -7.72 -7.67
N ALA A 135 -3.25 -8.89 -8.28
CA ALA A 135 -2.97 -10.12 -7.54
C ALA A 135 -1.68 -9.99 -6.70
N ALA A 136 -0.61 -9.46 -7.29
CA ALA A 136 0.65 -9.18 -6.59
C ALA A 136 0.44 -8.20 -5.43
N GLN A 137 -0.36 -7.14 -5.63
CA GLN A 137 -0.65 -6.15 -4.59
C GLN A 137 -1.48 -6.72 -3.43
N ILE A 138 -2.43 -7.63 -3.70
CA ILE A 138 -3.19 -8.31 -2.65
C ILE A 138 -2.25 -9.13 -1.78
N VAL A 139 -1.39 -9.96 -2.38
CA VAL A 139 -0.44 -10.79 -1.63
C VAL A 139 0.54 -9.92 -0.83
N LEU A 140 1.05 -8.85 -1.44
CA LEU A 140 1.93 -7.90 -0.78
C LEU A 140 1.25 -7.22 0.42
N CYS A 141 -0.02 -6.84 0.27
CA CYS A 141 -0.83 -6.26 1.35
C CYS A 141 -1.00 -7.25 2.51
N VAL A 142 -1.30 -8.52 2.24
CA VAL A 142 -1.38 -9.56 3.26
C VAL A 142 -0.04 -9.71 3.98
N CYS A 143 1.08 -9.78 3.25
CA CYS A 143 2.42 -9.82 3.84
C CYS A 143 2.69 -8.61 4.74
N ALA A 144 2.31 -7.40 4.29
CA ALA A 144 2.50 -6.18 5.07
C ALA A 144 1.70 -6.21 6.38
N LEU A 145 0.46 -6.67 6.35
CA LEU A 145 -0.40 -6.78 7.54
C LEU A 145 0.11 -7.85 8.53
N VAL A 146 0.56 -8.99 8.02
CA VAL A 146 1.14 -10.08 8.84
C VAL A 146 2.42 -9.60 9.52
N LEU A 147 3.31 -8.93 8.79
CA LEU A 147 4.55 -8.37 9.38
C LEU A 147 4.28 -7.25 10.38
N LYS A 148 3.19 -6.51 10.23
CA LYS A 148 2.81 -5.42 11.12
C LYS A 148 2.25 -5.92 12.45
N SER A 149 1.46 -7.01 12.48
CA SER A 149 0.75 -7.52 13.66
C SER A 149 1.68 -7.67 14.88
N PRO A 150 2.76 -8.47 14.87
CA PRO A 150 3.64 -8.65 16.02
C PRO A 150 4.40 -7.36 16.38
N ASN A 151 4.64 -6.50 15.42
CA ASN A 151 5.38 -5.25 15.62
C ASN A 151 4.54 -4.16 16.30
N LEU A 152 3.24 -4.18 16.11
CA LEU A 152 2.32 -3.27 16.79
C LEU A 152 2.14 -3.68 18.25
N GLU A 153 2.06 -4.99 18.54
CA GLU A 153 1.94 -5.52 19.89
C GLU A 153 3.16 -5.18 20.76
N THR A 154 4.39 -5.34 20.24
CA THR A 154 5.61 -4.97 20.98
C THR A 154 5.71 -3.47 21.27
N VAL A 155 5.19 -2.60 20.42
CA VAL A 155 5.11 -1.15 20.68
C VAL A 155 4.07 -0.86 21.75
N LEU A 156 2.93 -1.56 21.75
CA LEU A 156 1.86 -1.39 22.74
C LEU A 156 2.26 -1.92 24.13
N GLU A 157 2.98 -3.03 24.18
CA GLU A 157 3.44 -3.64 25.43
C GLU A 157 4.49 -2.78 26.14
N LYS A 158 5.41 -2.16 25.40
CA LYS A 158 6.34 -1.16 25.94
C LYS A 158 5.61 0.03 26.54
N THR A 159 4.57 0.54 25.87
CA THR A 159 3.76 1.68 26.35
C THR A 159 3.06 1.34 27.66
N ALA A 160 2.49 0.14 27.77
CA ALA A 160 1.80 -0.31 28.98
C ALA A 160 2.76 -0.46 30.17
N THR A 161 4.00 -0.85 29.92
CA THR A 161 5.03 -1.04 30.96
C THR A 161 5.57 0.32 31.43
N GLU A 162 5.81 1.26 30.54
CA GLU A 162 6.31 2.61 30.88
C GLU A 162 5.26 3.44 31.63
N THR A 163 3.97 3.33 31.27
CA THR A 163 2.89 4.01 31.98
C THR A 163 2.76 3.51 33.43
N LYS A 164 3.03 2.22 33.68
CA LYS A 164 3.04 1.67 35.04
C LYS A 164 4.22 2.14 35.88
N VAL A 165 5.37 2.40 35.27
CA VAL A 165 6.58 2.87 35.97
C VAL A 165 6.44 4.35 36.38
N HIS A 166 5.73 5.17 35.61
CA HIS A 166 5.51 6.59 35.93
C HIS A 166 4.35 6.85 36.90
N MET A 167 3.52 5.84 37.20
CA MET A 167 2.45 5.93 38.20
C MET A 167 2.82 5.40 39.59
N ASN A 168 4.00 4.84 39.77
CA ASN A 168 4.58 4.44 41.06
C ASN A 168 5.75 5.36 41.44
#